data_d50f94836bd9a8d78f31d0aa96ed1be3
#
_entry.id   d50f94836bd9a8d78f31d0aa96ed1be3
#
_cell.length_a   1.000
_cell.length_b   1.000
_cell.length_c   1.000
_cell.angle_alpha   90.00
_cell.angle_beta   90.00
_cell.angle_gamma   90.00
#
_symmetry.space_group_name_H-M   'P 1'
#
loop_
_entity.id
_entity.type
_entity.pdbx_description
1 polymer ?
#
loop_
_entity_poly.entity_id
_entity_poly.type
_entity_poly.pdbx_seq_one_letter_code
_entity_poly.pdbx_strand_id
1 'polypeptide(L)'
;MRGLARHWGLGLLLAAAAPLLVAFTRQDGIASFGDDSASYLVLARWMDGSAAPLVSPWVPWHAHFAPLFPLALAAAGAAQDLARAHLIVAAFAIVAIASVYRFVLEVTGRRDAAIAVTAVFMLTPSAWLSVKGILSEPLYLAVSMEALRQHARRGGGNARIVDFLAIGGALGLAYLTRTAAFALLAAYGMHALLRWRRARDTRAWIAFVPAIAMAAAWIAVRPEVASGYAATSAAVMQAWESHFGVLARVAPALLFGGWTSSFTGVSSFTIDEAVPLVVRAALAVMGIAALAGAVIRARANALDGWYVLASLALLLAWVFDEENMRRLLYPVLPLLLLHAGIALVGACRRAGWERHARLAAAIGAGFAIALSAPAVLGIASKARDTGPLLEGHAVSAADMTEYYRTPNIGYSRAVATRDAAVLTGFAMLSRVTPPDAKVMCVRPEYVALLGARAGLELDYAWDGRALADAVRSSGAGFIAATALSKSDLQRQRGDAMAAARLASAYTRRSFVLANAQGFDEFVLLEVDREALERFAGAPR
;
A
#
# COMPACT_ATOMS: atom_id res chain seq x y z
N MET A 1 17.62 36.03 0.28
CA MET A 1 18.04 35.41 -1.00
C MET A 1 18.83 34.10 -0.87
N ARG A 2 19.66 33.85 0.16
CA ARG A 2 20.43 32.58 0.31
C ARG A 2 19.54 31.33 0.47
N GLY A 3 18.33 31.44 1.02
CA GLY A 3 17.41 30.31 1.20
C GLY A 3 16.79 29.79 -0.12
N LEU A 4 16.36 30.68 -1.00
CA LEU A 4 15.79 30.32 -2.31
C LEU A 4 16.82 29.65 -3.23
N ALA A 5 18.06 30.16 -3.23
CA ALA A 5 19.15 29.56 -3.99
C ALA A 5 19.51 28.12 -3.52
N ARG A 6 19.12 27.75 -2.30
CA ARG A 6 19.38 26.39 -1.75
C ARG A 6 18.41 25.35 -2.30
N HIS A 7 17.20 25.74 -2.72
CA HIS A 7 16.11 24.82 -3.05
C HIS A 7 15.62 24.90 -4.51
N TRP A 8 16.35 25.58 -5.42
CA TRP A 8 15.92 25.68 -6.83
C TRP A 8 15.75 24.30 -7.49
N GLY A 9 16.60 23.31 -7.14
CA GLY A 9 16.49 21.95 -7.67
C GLY A 9 15.18 21.26 -7.23
N LEU A 10 14.72 21.52 -6.00
CA LEU A 10 13.40 21.10 -5.56
C LEU A 10 12.29 21.76 -6.38
N GLY A 11 12.41 23.08 -6.62
CA GLY A 11 11.45 23.81 -7.44
C GLY A 11 11.31 23.22 -8.84
N LEU A 12 12.41 22.86 -9.50
CA LEU A 12 12.39 22.22 -10.82
C LEU A 12 11.76 20.81 -10.75
N LEU A 13 12.12 20.00 -9.77
CA LEU A 13 11.53 18.66 -9.60
C LEU A 13 10.02 18.74 -9.37
N LEU A 14 9.56 19.67 -8.54
CA LEU A 14 8.14 19.84 -8.27
C LEU A 14 7.40 20.43 -9.47
N ALA A 15 7.99 21.39 -10.19
CA ALA A 15 7.41 21.95 -11.40
C ALA A 15 7.21 20.88 -12.50
N ALA A 16 8.11 19.91 -12.59
CA ALA A 16 7.97 18.78 -13.50
C ALA A 16 6.98 17.73 -12.99
N ALA A 17 7.05 17.38 -11.70
CA ALA A 17 6.28 16.27 -11.14
C ALA A 17 4.81 16.61 -10.87
N ALA A 18 4.51 17.80 -10.33
CA ALA A 18 3.17 18.11 -9.86
C ALA A 18 2.11 18.09 -10.97
N PRO A 19 2.32 18.71 -12.15
CA PRO A 19 1.35 18.62 -13.24
C PRO A 19 1.13 17.18 -13.72
N LEU A 20 2.21 16.40 -13.81
CA LEU A 20 2.15 15.02 -14.27
C LEU A 20 1.40 14.14 -13.25
N LEU A 21 1.68 14.29 -11.95
CA LEU A 21 1.00 13.54 -10.89
C LEU A 21 -0.49 13.89 -10.85
N VAL A 22 -0.84 15.17 -10.92
CA VAL A 22 -2.25 15.59 -10.93
C VAL A 22 -2.96 15.03 -12.17
N ALA A 23 -2.36 15.14 -13.35
CA ALA A 23 -2.94 14.59 -14.57
C ALA A 23 -3.08 13.05 -14.52
N PHE A 24 -2.09 12.37 -13.96
CA PHE A 24 -2.10 10.90 -13.86
C PHE A 24 -3.11 10.38 -12.83
N THR A 25 -3.27 11.05 -11.71
CA THR A 25 -4.19 10.63 -10.65
C THR A 25 -5.63 11.10 -10.86
N ARG A 26 -5.85 12.09 -11.71
CA ARG A 26 -7.20 12.65 -11.97
C ARG A 26 -8.08 11.62 -12.68
N GLN A 27 -8.87 10.90 -11.90
CA GLN A 27 -9.83 9.90 -12.37
C GLN A 27 -11.09 9.94 -11.49
N ASP A 28 -12.22 9.68 -12.12
CA ASP A 28 -13.54 9.76 -11.47
C ASP A 28 -13.96 8.43 -10.82
N GLY A 29 -13.04 7.52 -10.58
CA GLY A 29 -13.37 6.21 -10.02
C GLY A 29 -12.26 5.62 -9.16
N ILE A 30 -12.54 4.49 -8.52
CA ILE A 30 -11.58 3.74 -7.73
C ILE A 30 -10.57 3.10 -8.69
N ALA A 31 -9.36 3.60 -8.68
CA ALA A 31 -8.32 3.17 -9.61
C ALA A 31 -7.67 1.84 -9.20
N SER A 32 -7.97 1.31 -8.03
CA SER A 32 -7.36 0.09 -7.53
C SER A 32 -8.37 -0.76 -6.79
N PHE A 33 -8.78 -1.84 -7.45
CA PHE A 33 -9.74 -2.79 -6.92
C PHE A 33 -9.02 -3.85 -6.07
N GLY A 34 -9.42 -4.00 -4.81
CA GLY A 34 -8.81 -4.96 -3.89
C GLY A 34 -7.54 -4.47 -3.21
N ASP A 35 -7.09 -3.24 -3.47
CA ASP A 35 -6.25 -2.50 -2.55
C ASP A 35 -7.11 -1.93 -1.43
N ASP A 36 -6.46 -1.31 -0.45
CA ASP A 36 -7.13 -0.69 0.69
C ASP A 36 -7.94 0.56 0.33
N SER A 37 -8.02 0.94 -0.95
CA SER A 37 -8.68 2.18 -1.42
C SER A 37 -10.12 2.28 -0.98
N ALA A 38 -10.90 1.21 -1.21
CA ALA A 38 -12.31 1.19 -0.80
C ALA A 38 -12.45 1.24 0.71
N SER A 39 -11.59 0.52 1.44
CA SER A 39 -11.56 0.52 2.90
C SER A 39 -11.27 1.90 3.46
N TYR A 40 -10.29 2.63 2.91
CA TYR A 40 -9.99 4.00 3.32
C TYR A 40 -11.15 4.95 3.05
N LEU A 41 -11.83 4.82 1.92
CA LEU A 41 -12.99 5.67 1.58
C LEU A 41 -14.18 5.39 2.50
N VAL A 42 -14.49 4.11 2.78
CA VAL A 42 -15.56 3.76 3.71
C VAL A 42 -15.24 4.25 5.12
N LEU A 43 -13.99 4.10 5.56
CA LEU A 43 -13.56 4.59 6.85
C LEU A 43 -13.62 6.14 6.92
N ALA A 44 -13.28 6.83 5.82
CA ALA A 44 -13.44 8.28 5.72
C ALA A 44 -14.92 8.71 5.80
N ARG A 45 -15.84 7.98 5.13
CA ARG A 45 -17.29 8.21 5.24
C ARG A 45 -17.81 7.95 6.65
N TRP A 46 -17.28 6.96 7.34
CA TRP A 46 -17.63 6.73 8.74
C TRP A 46 -17.15 7.90 9.63
N MET A 47 -15.94 8.41 9.39
CA MET A 47 -15.38 9.53 10.16
C MET A 47 -16.10 10.86 9.91
N ASP A 48 -16.64 11.10 8.72
CA ASP A 48 -17.45 12.29 8.41
C ASP A 48 -18.95 12.13 8.77
N GLY A 49 -19.34 10.95 9.28
CA GLY A 49 -20.71 10.65 9.69
C GLY A 49 -21.67 10.32 8.53
N SER A 50 -21.21 10.28 7.29
CA SER A 50 -22.06 10.11 6.12
C SER A 50 -22.48 8.66 5.85
N ALA A 51 -21.76 7.67 6.40
CA ALA A 51 -22.00 6.25 6.13
C ALA A 51 -22.13 5.38 7.39
N ALA A 52 -22.31 5.98 8.56
CA ALA A 52 -22.38 5.27 9.84
C ALA A 52 -23.38 4.09 9.87
N PRO A 53 -24.63 4.20 9.35
CA PRO A 53 -25.57 3.08 9.36
C PRO A 53 -25.15 1.92 8.46
N LEU A 54 -24.50 2.21 7.32
CA LEU A 54 -24.14 1.22 6.31
C LEU A 54 -22.92 0.40 6.68
N VAL A 55 -22.04 0.99 7.47
CA VAL A 55 -20.74 0.37 7.81
C VAL A 55 -20.70 -0.17 9.24
N SER A 56 -21.72 0.07 10.05
CA SER A 56 -21.73 -0.31 11.47
C SER A 56 -21.39 -1.79 11.73
N PRO A 57 -21.90 -2.78 10.96
CA PRO A 57 -21.51 -4.18 11.15
C PRO A 57 -20.08 -4.49 10.68
N TRP A 58 -19.45 -3.58 9.95
CA TRP A 58 -18.23 -3.82 9.20
C TRP A 58 -17.05 -2.94 9.64
N VAL A 59 -17.32 -1.72 10.13
CA VAL A 59 -16.29 -0.83 10.66
C VAL A 59 -15.35 -1.48 11.69
N PRO A 60 -15.81 -2.32 12.63
CA PRO A 60 -14.91 -3.00 13.55
C PRO A 60 -13.80 -3.78 12.85
N TRP A 61 -14.09 -4.45 11.73
CA TRP A 61 -13.09 -5.17 10.94
C TRP A 61 -12.06 -4.22 10.30
N HIS A 62 -12.49 -3.05 9.82
CA HIS A 62 -11.61 -2.06 9.20
C HIS A 62 -10.96 -1.09 10.20
N ALA A 63 -11.38 -1.09 11.44
CA ALA A 63 -10.78 -0.25 12.49
C ALA A 63 -9.30 -0.60 12.80
N HIS A 64 -8.76 -1.67 12.24
CA HIS A 64 -7.33 -1.97 12.30
C HIS A 64 -6.49 -1.06 11.37
N PHE A 65 -7.10 -0.43 10.37
CA PHE A 65 -6.41 0.55 9.53
C PHE A 65 -6.07 1.81 10.35
N ALA A 66 -4.90 2.36 10.07
CA ALA A 66 -4.44 3.59 10.71
C ALA A 66 -5.30 4.79 10.27
N PRO A 67 -5.68 5.70 11.20
CA PRO A 67 -6.76 6.66 10.97
C PRO A 67 -6.37 7.93 10.21
N LEU A 68 -5.08 8.28 10.14
CA LEU A 68 -4.66 9.61 9.66
C LEU A 68 -5.00 9.84 8.19
N PHE A 69 -4.84 8.82 7.34
CA PHE A 69 -5.16 8.97 5.92
C PHE A 69 -6.67 9.06 5.66
N PRO A 70 -7.53 8.15 6.20
CA PRO A 70 -8.98 8.33 6.13
C PRO A 70 -9.47 9.65 6.72
N LEU A 71 -8.90 10.08 7.86
CA LEU A 71 -9.24 11.37 8.47
C LEU A 71 -8.89 12.55 7.54
N ALA A 72 -7.74 12.48 6.85
CA ALA A 72 -7.38 13.51 5.88
C ALA A 72 -8.34 13.55 4.68
N LEU A 73 -8.81 12.39 4.20
CA LEU A 73 -9.84 12.32 3.15
C LEU A 73 -11.17 12.91 3.63
N ALA A 74 -11.61 12.55 4.84
CA ALA A 74 -12.84 13.07 5.45
C ALA A 74 -12.77 14.60 5.63
N ALA A 75 -11.69 15.10 6.25
CA ALA A 75 -11.48 16.52 6.50
C ALA A 75 -11.42 17.36 5.21
N ALA A 76 -10.96 16.77 4.10
CA ALA A 76 -10.93 17.40 2.79
C ALA A 76 -12.26 17.29 2.02
N GLY A 77 -13.30 16.65 2.58
CA GLY A 77 -14.56 16.38 1.89
C GLY A 77 -14.39 15.43 0.70
N ALA A 78 -13.39 14.55 0.75
CA ALA A 78 -13.04 13.64 -0.32
C ALA A 78 -13.66 12.22 -0.15
N ALA A 79 -14.34 11.96 0.95
CA ALA A 79 -14.90 10.66 1.27
C ALA A 79 -15.97 10.19 0.26
N GLN A 80 -16.68 11.13 -0.38
CA GLN A 80 -17.72 10.88 -1.39
C GLN A 80 -17.32 11.35 -2.80
N ASP A 81 -16.17 12.01 -2.93
CA ASP A 81 -15.67 12.60 -4.19
C ASP A 81 -14.33 11.93 -4.55
N LEU A 82 -14.40 10.95 -5.44
CA LEU A 82 -13.23 10.17 -5.86
C LEU A 82 -12.19 11.02 -6.59
N ALA A 83 -12.62 11.98 -7.39
CA ALA A 83 -11.70 12.90 -8.08
C ALA A 83 -10.91 13.73 -7.06
N ARG A 84 -11.58 14.22 -6.01
CA ARG A 84 -10.95 14.94 -4.91
C ARG A 84 -10.03 14.01 -4.09
N ALA A 85 -10.43 12.77 -3.84
CA ALA A 85 -9.58 11.79 -3.16
C ALA A 85 -8.28 11.55 -3.92
N HIS A 86 -8.32 11.39 -5.24
CA HIS A 86 -7.14 11.29 -6.10
C HIS A 86 -6.26 12.55 -6.05
N LEU A 87 -6.85 13.75 -6.02
CA LEU A 87 -6.10 15.00 -5.86
C LEU A 87 -5.38 15.07 -4.50
N ILE A 88 -5.99 14.57 -3.43
CA ILE A 88 -5.36 14.48 -2.11
C ILE A 88 -4.17 13.52 -2.14
N VAL A 89 -4.28 12.37 -2.81
CA VAL A 89 -3.16 11.44 -3.00
C VAL A 89 -2.03 12.11 -3.79
N ALA A 90 -2.35 12.82 -4.87
CA ALA A 90 -1.36 13.58 -5.65
C ALA A 90 -0.66 14.65 -4.78
N ALA A 91 -1.41 15.37 -3.95
CA ALA A 91 -0.83 16.35 -3.02
C ALA A 91 0.13 15.69 -2.02
N PHE A 92 -0.25 14.55 -1.45
CA PHE A 92 0.65 13.80 -0.56
C PHE A 92 1.89 13.28 -1.28
N ALA A 93 1.78 12.85 -2.54
CA ALA A 93 2.94 12.44 -3.34
C ALA A 93 3.89 13.61 -3.60
N ILE A 94 3.37 14.81 -3.88
CA ILE A 94 4.17 16.03 -4.04
C ILE A 94 4.90 16.37 -2.73
N VAL A 95 4.20 16.28 -1.59
CA VAL A 95 4.81 16.49 -0.26
C VAL A 95 5.86 15.42 0.03
N ALA A 96 5.63 14.16 -0.35
CA ALA A 96 6.58 13.07 -0.19
C ALA A 96 7.87 13.33 -0.99
N ILE A 97 7.76 13.74 -2.25
CA ILE A 97 8.90 14.13 -3.10
C ILE A 97 9.71 15.24 -2.43
N ALA A 98 9.03 16.28 -1.94
CA ALA A 98 9.69 17.38 -1.23
C ALA A 98 10.39 16.90 0.06
N SER A 99 9.76 15.99 0.79
CA SER A 99 10.32 15.43 2.03
C SER A 99 11.53 14.55 1.77
N VAL A 100 11.52 13.71 0.72
CA VAL A 100 12.68 12.93 0.27
C VAL A 100 13.84 13.84 -0.08
N TYR A 101 13.61 14.86 -0.93
CA TYR A 101 14.65 15.81 -1.31
C TYR A 101 15.26 16.50 -0.08
N ARG A 102 14.43 17.00 0.82
CA ARG A 102 14.87 17.73 2.04
C ARG A 102 15.63 16.82 2.98
N PHE A 103 15.21 15.58 3.13
CA PHE A 103 15.90 14.59 3.96
C PHE A 103 17.28 14.25 3.38
N VAL A 104 17.38 13.92 2.09
CA VAL A 104 18.65 13.60 1.44
C VAL A 104 19.61 14.80 1.49
N LEU A 105 19.10 16.01 1.25
CA LEU A 105 19.90 17.23 1.38
C LEU A 105 20.42 17.43 2.82
N GLU A 106 19.60 17.17 3.85
CA GLU A 106 20.00 17.30 5.25
C GLU A 106 21.12 16.32 5.61
N VAL A 107 20.97 15.06 5.19
CA VAL A 107 21.91 13.97 5.55
C VAL A 107 23.24 14.07 4.77
N THR A 108 23.18 14.47 3.50
CA THR A 108 24.36 14.48 2.65
C THR A 108 25.04 15.85 2.54
N GLY A 109 24.32 16.94 2.86
CA GLY A 109 24.76 18.31 2.59
C GLY A 109 24.86 18.65 1.10
N ARG A 110 24.49 17.74 0.18
CA ARG A 110 24.75 17.80 -1.25
C ARG A 110 23.47 17.89 -2.06
N ARG A 111 23.34 18.95 -2.86
CA ARG A 111 22.19 19.16 -3.76
C ARG A 111 22.14 18.15 -4.89
N ASP A 112 23.28 17.84 -5.49
CA ASP A 112 23.36 16.86 -6.58
C ASP A 112 22.86 15.47 -6.13
N ALA A 113 23.23 15.03 -4.92
CA ALA A 113 22.71 13.80 -4.35
C ALA A 113 21.19 13.88 -4.10
N ALA A 114 20.69 14.99 -3.55
CA ALA A 114 19.27 15.19 -3.31
C ALA A 114 18.46 15.18 -4.60
N ILE A 115 18.93 15.88 -5.64
CA ILE A 115 18.29 15.84 -6.97
C ILE A 115 18.32 14.44 -7.54
N ALA A 116 19.49 13.77 -7.56
CA ALA A 116 19.66 12.46 -8.18
C ALA A 116 18.76 11.40 -7.53
N VAL A 117 18.79 11.27 -6.19
CA VAL A 117 17.97 10.29 -5.46
C VAL A 117 16.49 10.55 -5.68
N THR A 118 16.06 11.81 -5.59
CA THR A 118 14.65 12.17 -5.76
C THR A 118 14.19 11.96 -7.20
N ALA A 119 14.98 12.33 -8.19
CA ALA A 119 14.66 12.13 -9.62
C ALA A 119 14.59 10.64 -9.97
N VAL A 120 15.57 9.84 -9.53
CA VAL A 120 15.53 8.38 -9.73
C VAL A 120 14.27 7.80 -9.10
N PHE A 121 13.96 8.14 -7.85
CA PHE A 121 12.75 7.69 -7.17
C PHE A 121 11.48 8.05 -7.96
N MET A 122 11.34 9.32 -8.37
CA MET A 122 10.18 9.80 -9.15
C MET A 122 10.02 9.07 -10.49
N LEU A 123 11.11 8.61 -11.09
CA LEU A 123 11.10 7.91 -12.37
C LEU A 123 10.97 6.39 -12.21
N THR A 124 10.79 5.87 -10.99
CA THR A 124 10.50 4.45 -10.80
C THR A 124 9.02 4.14 -11.06
N PRO A 125 8.69 3.00 -11.69
CA PRO A 125 7.31 2.52 -11.81
C PRO A 125 6.59 2.45 -10.45
N SER A 126 7.31 2.08 -9.38
CA SER A 126 6.77 2.02 -8.02
C SER A 126 6.20 3.36 -7.56
N ALA A 127 6.84 4.49 -7.91
CA ALA A 127 6.34 5.82 -7.56
C ALA A 127 5.00 6.14 -8.23
N TRP A 128 4.82 5.77 -9.49
CA TRP A 128 3.59 6.00 -10.24
C TRP A 128 2.47 5.05 -9.85
N LEU A 129 2.75 3.75 -9.74
CA LEU A 129 1.76 2.75 -9.36
C LEU A 129 1.22 2.97 -7.94
N SER A 130 2.06 3.46 -7.01
CA SER A 130 1.63 3.74 -5.63
C SER A 130 0.75 4.99 -5.47
N VAL A 131 0.69 5.87 -6.47
CA VAL A 131 -0.19 7.05 -6.46
C VAL A 131 -1.45 6.86 -7.30
N LYS A 132 -1.57 5.73 -8.00
CA LYS A 132 -2.73 5.43 -8.85
C LYS A 132 -3.96 5.09 -8.03
N GLY A 133 -3.80 4.36 -6.92
CA GLY A 133 -4.87 4.06 -5.97
C GLY A 133 -5.04 5.18 -4.93
N ILE A 134 -6.16 5.12 -4.22
CA ILE A 134 -6.42 5.99 -3.06
C ILE A 134 -5.77 5.33 -1.83
N LEU A 135 -4.45 5.51 -1.72
CA LEU A 135 -3.59 4.76 -0.82
C LEU A 135 -2.82 5.68 0.14
N SER A 136 -2.51 5.15 1.33
CA SER A 136 -1.82 5.89 2.40
C SER A 136 -0.30 5.97 2.22
N GLU A 137 0.28 5.25 1.26
CA GLU A 137 1.73 5.15 1.05
C GLU A 137 2.40 6.51 0.81
N PRO A 138 1.86 7.42 -0.04
CA PRO A 138 2.47 8.73 -0.24
C PRO A 138 2.50 9.58 1.03
N LEU A 139 1.41 9.58 1.82
CA LEU A 139 1.37 10.27 3.10
C LEU A 139 2.37 9.65 4.09
N TYR A 140 2.43 8.33 4.16
CA TYR A 140 3.37 7.62 5.03
C TYR A 140 4.83 7.92 4.66
N LEU A 141 5.19 7.93 3.37
CA LEU A 141 6.51 8.33 2.92
C LEU A 141 6.83 9.78 3.35
N ALA A 142 5.90 10.71 3.16
CA ALA A 142 6.09 12.10 3.53
C ALA A 142 6.38 12.26 5.03
N VAL A 143 5.56 11.62 5.88
CA VAL A 143 5.67 11.73 7.34
C VAL A 143 6.92 11.00 7.86
N SER A 144 7.24 9.81 7.33
CA SER A 144 8.44 9.07 7.74
C SER A 144 9.72 9.79 7.35
N MET A 145 9.81 10.36 6.14
CA MET A 145 10.95 11.18 5.72
C MET A 145 11.10 12.44 6.57
N GLU A 146 10.00 13.07 6.96
CA GLU A 146 10.04 14.23 7.84
C GLU A 146 10.49 13.85 9.26
N ALA A 147 10.04 12.71 9.81
CA ALA A 147 10.53 12.19 11.09
C ALA A 147 12.06 11.94 11.06
N LEU A 148 12.55 11.29 10.00
CA LEU A 148 13.98 11.07 9.80
C LEU A 148 14.75 12.38 9.66
N ARG A 149 14.19 13.36 8.93
CA ARG A 149 14.83 14.69 8.75
C ARG A 149 14.89 15.47 10.05
N GLN A 150 13.81 15.47 10.84
CA GLN A 150 13.79 16.12 12.14
C GLN A 150 14.82 15.49 13.08
N HIS A 151 14.90 14.15 13.08
CA HIS A 151 15.92 13.44 13.84
C HIS A 151 17.33 13.81 13.39
N ALA A 152 17.62 13.80 12.07
CA ALA A 152 18.95 14.14 11.54
C ALA A 152 19.36 15.59 11.92
N ARG A 153 18.39 16.52 11.92
CA ARG A 153 18.65 17.94 12.19
C ARG A 153 18.73 18.26 13.69
N ARG A 154 17.92 17.60 14.51
CA ARG A 154 17.68 17.99 15.90
C ARG A 154 18.07 16.92 16.92
N GLY A 155 18.25 15.67 16.52
CA GLY A 155 18.51 14.54 17.40
C GLY A 155 19.94 14.44 17.96
N GLY A 156 20.80 15.43 17.69
CA GLY A 156 22.21 15.48 18.12
C GLY A 156 22.40 15.58 19.64
N GLY A 157 23.66 15.66 20.09
CA GLY A 157 24.05 15.74 21.51
C GLY A 157 23.45 16.93 22.25
N ASN A 158 23.25 18.06 21.56
CA ASN A 158 22.69 19.30 22.12
C ASN A 158 21.15 19.41 21.98
N ALA A 159 20.47 18.29 21.61
CA ALA A 159 19.01 18.26 21.47
C ALA A 159 18.32 18.60 22.80
N ARG A 160 17.31 19.47 22.72
CA ARG A 160 16.45 19.82 23.85
C ARG A 160 15.26 18.84 23.95
N ILE A 161 14.58 18.81 25.08
CA ILE A 161 13.39 17.97 25.28
C ILE A 161 12.34 18.22 24.19
N VAL A 162 12.10 19.49 23.83
CA VAL A 162 11.14 19.85 22.78
C VAL A 162 11.48 19.26 21.41
N ASP A 163 12.76 19.05 21.12
CA ASP A 163 13.18 18.42 19.87
C ASP A 163 12.82 16.92 19.85
N PHE A 164 12.97 16.23 20.98
CA PHE A 164 12.54 14.84 21.12
C PHE A 164 11.02 14.70 21.09
N LEU A 165 10.27 15.62 21.69
CA LEU A 165 8.81 15.64 21.60
C LEU A 165 8.35 15.85 20.15
N ALA A 166 8.99 16.74 19.39
CA ALA A 166 8.69 16.97 17.98
C ALA A 166 9.00 15.73 17.10
N ILE A 167 10.14 15.07 17.35
CA ILE A 167 10.47 13.81 16.69
C ILE A 167 9.41 12.76 17.01
N GLY A 168 9.03 12.63 18.29
CA GLY A 168 8.03 11.68 18.73
C GLY A 168 6.64 11.94 18.16
N GLY A 169 6.25 13.21 18.01
CA GLY A 169 5.03 13.58 17.30
C GLY A 169 5.04 13.11 15.84
N ALA A 170 6.17 13.28 15.14
CA ALA A 170 6.31 12.78 13.77
C ALA A 170 6.29 11.24 13.69
N LEU A 171 6.91 10.54 14.65
CA LEU A 171 6.82 9.08 14.77
C LEU A 171 5.38 8.60 15.01
N GLY A 172 4.64 9.29 15.91
CA GLY A 172 3.24 9.01 16.17
C GLY A 172 2.36 9.24 14.94
N LEU A 173 2.56 10.34 14.20
CA LEU A 173 1.87 10.59 12.94
C LEU A 173 2.17 9.50 11.89
N ALA A 174 3.42 9.03 11.80
CA ALA A 174 3.77 7.92 10.92
C ALA A 174 2.99 6.65 11.30
N TYR A 175 2.89 6.33 12.59
CA TYR A 175 2.10 5.19 13.08
C TYR A 175 0.60 5.36 12.79
N LEU A 176 0.05 6.55 13.00
CA LEU A 176 -1.33 6.85 12.68
C LEU A 176 -1.61 6.89 11.16
N THR A 177 -0.57 6.91 10.33
CA THR A 177 -0.72 6.76 8.86
C THR A 177 -0.72 5.31 8.43
N ARG A 178 0.19 4.50 8.98
CA ARG A 178 0.31 3.05 8.67
C ARG A 178 0.94 2.30 9.83
N THR A 179 0.41 1.12 10.10
CA THR A 179 0.98 0.20 11.11
C THR A 179 2.40 -0.25 10.76
N ALA A 180 2.81 -0.25 9.47
CA ALA A 180 4.19 -0.47 9.04
C ALA A 180 5.21 0.48 9.70
N ALA A 181 4.77 1.60 10.28
CA ALA A 181 5.61 2.49 11.09
C ALA A 181 6.18 1.82 12.35
N PHE A 182 5.73 0.63 12.74
CA PHE A 182 6.42 -0.18 13.75
C PHE A 182 7.91 -0.37 13.43
N ALA A 183 8.26 -0.51 12.14
CA ALA A 183 9.67 -0.57 11.73
C ALA A 183 10.43 0.72 12.07
N LEU A 184 9.81 1.89 11.88
CA LEU A 184 10.39 3.18 12.22
C LEU A 184 10.50 3.37 13.74
N LEU A 185 9.48 2.96 14.50
CA LEU A 185 9.51 2.99 15.98
C LEU A 185 10.57 2.03 16.52
N ALA A 186 10.69 0.82 16.00
CA ALA A 186 11.72 -0.14 16.39
C ALA A 186 13.13 0.38 16.07
N ALA A 187 13.33 0.98 14.90
CA ALA A 187 14.57 1.64 14.51
C ALA A 187 14.94 2.78 15.47
N TYR A 188 13.95 3.60 15.85
CA TYR A 188 14.16 4.67 16.81
C TYR A 188 14.48 4.12 18.21
N GLY A 189 13.82 3.04 18.63
CA GLY A 189 14.13 2.34 19.89
C GLY A 189 15.57 1.80 19.91
N MET A 190 16.03 1.21 18.82
CA MET A 190 17.43 0.76 18.69
C MET A 190 18.39 1.94 18.76
N HIS A 191 18.10 3.04 18.06
CA HIS A 191 18.89 4.27 18.14
C HIS A 191 18.95 4.80 19.57
N ALA A 192 17.82 4.89 20.28
CA ALA A 192 17.75 5.38 21.67
C ALA A 192 18.51 4.45 22.64
N LEU A 193 18.39 3.13 22.46
CA LEU A 193 19.12 2.13 23.24
C LEU A 193 20.64 2.26 23.07
N LEU A 194 21.10 2.40 21.84
CA LEU A 194 22.53 2.57 21.56
C LEU A 194 23.07 3.90 22.09
N ARG A 195 22.29 4.96 22.02
CA ARG A 195 22.62 6.25 22.61
C ARG A 195 22.73 6.16 24.12
N TRP A 196 21.75 5.50 24.77
CA TRP A 196 21.82 5.24 26.21
C TRP A 196 23.05 4.41 26.60
N ARG A 197 23.32 3.31 25.88
CA ARG A 197 24.50 2.45 26.18
C ARG A 197 25.82 3.19 26.02
N ARG A 198 25.98 4.04 24.99
CA ARG A 198 27.25 4.73 24.67
C ARG A 198 27.46 6.00 25.47
N ALA A 199 26.42 6.79 25.66
CA ALA A 199 26.51 8.13 26.24
C ALA A 199 25.71 8.30 27.55
N ARG A 200 25.05 7.25 28.05
CA ARG A 200 24.12 7.30 29.20
C ARG A 200 23.00 8.35 29.04
N ASP A 201 22.69 8.74 27.80
CA ASP A 201 21.69 9.76 27.50
C ASP A 201 20.31 9.10 27.28
N THR A 202 19.43 9.31 28.26
CA THR A 202 18.07 8.76 28.26
C THR A 202 17.06 9.68 27.56
N ARG A 203 17.43 10.92 27.20
CA ARG A 203 16.49 11.91 26.64
C ARG A 203 15.84 11.45 25.35
N ALA A 204 16.51 10.60 24.55
CA ALA A 204 15.91 10.04 23.33
C ALA A 204 14.61 9.25 23.59
N TRP A 205 14.45 8.63 24.78
CA TRP A 205 13.24 7.90 25.13
C TRP A 205 12.00 8.79 25.27
N ILE A 206 12.19 10.09 25.49
CA ILE A 206 11.10 11.07 25.58
C ILE A 206 10.27 11.12 24.29
N ALA A 207 10.87 10.83 23.14
CA ALA A 207 10.14 10.80 21.87
C ALA A 207 9.05 9.72 21.82
N PHE A 208 9.13 8.68 22.64
CA PHE A 208 8.04 7.69 22.70
C PHE A 208 6.79 8.21 23.39
N VAL A 209 6.89 9.25 24.22
CA VAL A 209 5.73 9.79 24.96
C VAL A 209 4.63 10.27 24.01
N PRO A 210 4.86 11.22 23.07
CA PRO A 210 3.82 11.62 22.14
C PRO A 210 3.41 10.49 21.17
N ALA A 211 4.33 9.63 20.75
CA ALA A 211 4.00 8.51 19.86
C ALA A 211 3.04 7.53 20.54
N ILE A 212 3.32 7.15 21.79
CA ILE A 212 2.45 6.27 22.59
C ILE A 212 1.12 6.94 22.90
N ALA A 213 1.13 8.24 23.28
CA ALA A 213 -0.10 8.97 23.56
C ALA A 213 -1.04 9.01 22.35
N MET A 214 -0.50 9.25 21.15
CA MET A 214 -1.28 9.25 19.90
C MET A 214 -1.81 7.85 19.56
N ALA A 215 -0.99 6.81 19.72
CA ALA A 215 -1.42 5.43 19.51
C ALA A 215 -2.51 5.02 20.52
N ALA A 216 -2.33 5.35 21.80
CA ALA A 216 -3.31 5.07 22.85
C ALA A 216 -4.64 5.82 22.63
N ALA A 217 -4.57 7.09 22.23
CA ALA A 217 -5.75 7.87 21.87
C ALA A 217 -6.54 7.21 20.73
N TRP A 218 -5.86 6.72 19.69
CA TRP A 218 -6.53 6.00 18.62
C TRP A 218 -7.15 4.68 19.10
N ILE A 219 -6.40 3.90 19.88
CA ILE A 219 -6.90 2.63 20.44
C ILE A 219 -8.15 2.87 21.32
N ALA A 220 -8.18 3.96 22.07
CA ALA A 220 -9.29 4.29 22.96
C ALA A 220 -10.57 4.70 22.22
N VAL A 221 -10.46 5.28 21.02
CA VAL A 221 -11.64 5.76 20.27
C VAL A 221 -12.06 4.81 19.13
N ARG A 222 -11.19 3.90 18.70
CA ARG A 222 -11.55 2.95 17.66
C ARG A 222 -12.54 1.91 18.19
N PRO A 223 -13.48 1.43 17.36
CA PRO A 223 -14.33 0.30 17.74
C PRO A 223 -13.48 -0.93 18.11
N GLU A 224 -13.99 -1.76 19.02
CA GLU A 224 -13.34 -3.04 19.33
C GLU A 224 -13.27 -3.92 18.08
N VAL A 225 -12.10 -4.51 17.85
CA VAL A 225 -11.83 -5.38 16.71
C VAL A 225 -11.59 -6.78 17.24
N ALA A 226 -12.51 -7.69 16.98
CA ALA A 226 -12.44 -9.07 17.45
C ALA A 226 -11.27 -9.86 16.82
N SER A 227 -10.86 -9.48 15.60
CA SER A 227 -9.75 -10.11 14.87
C SER A 227 -8.90 -9.02 14.24
N GLY A 228 -7.79 -8.69 14.79
CA GLY A 228 -6.91 -7.66 14.23
C GLY A 228 -5.56 -8.26 13.84
N TYR A 229 -4.60 -7.40 13.62
CA TYR A 229 -3.20 -7.79 13.38
C TYR A 229 -2.64 -8.81 14.39
N ALA A 230 -3.21 -8.93 15.60
CA ALA A 230 -2.80 -9.93 16.57
C ALA A 230 -3.08 -11.35 16.07
N ALA A 231 -4.26 -11.62 15.52
CA ALA A 231 -4.60 -12.93 14.95
C ALA A 231 -3.76 -13.23 13.70
N THR A 232 -3.62 -12.22 12.83
CA THR A 232 -2.75 -12.36 11.63
C THR A 232 -1.29 -12.58 12.03
N SER A 233 -0.79 -11.86 13.04
CA SER A 233 0.58 -12.06 13.56
C SER A 233 0.77 -13.46 14.12
N ALA A 234 -0.21 -13.98 14.86
CA ALA A 234 -0.16 -15.36 15.37
C ALA A 234 -0.12 -16.39 14.24
N ALA A 235 -0.96 -16.20 13.20
CA ALA A 235 -0.96 -17.07 12.02
C ALA A 235 0.38 -17.03 11.27
N VAL A 236 0.98 -15.85 11.11
CA VAL A 236 2.32 -15.68 10.51
C VAL A 236 3.39 -16.39 11.35
N MET A 237 3.37 -16.24 12.68
CA MET A 237 4.31 -16.95 13.56
C MET A 237 4.14 -18.46 13.45
N GLN A 238 2.93 -18.97 13.48
CA GLN A 238 2.63 -20.38 13.29
C GLN A 238 3.12 -20.90 11.93
N ALA A 239 2.95 -20.11 10.87
CA ALA A 239 3.46 -20.45 9.53
C ALA A 239 4.99 -20.57 9.54
N TRP A 240 5.71 -19.66 10.22
CA TRP A 240 7.16 -19.74 10.37
C TRP A 240 7.60 -20.96 11.18
N GLU A 241 6.92 -21.27 12.28
CA GLU A 241 7.20 -22.48 13.08
C GLU A 241 7.02 -23.74 12.24
N SER A 242 5.94 -23.83 11.47
CA SER A 242 5.58 -25.03 10.70
C SER A 242 6.38 -25.18 9.40
N HIS A 243 6.81 -24.07 8.76
CA HIS A 243 7.36 -24.06 7.41
C HIS A 243 8.67 -23.27 7.27
N PHE A 244 9.45 -23.15 8.35
CA PHE A 244 10.66 -22.31 8.38
C PHE A 244 11.59 -22.51 7.18
N GLY A 245 11.91 -23.76 6.83
CA GLY A 245 12.83 -24.05 5.71
C GLY A 245 12.32 -23.63 4.34
N VAL A 246 11.00 -23.55 4.14
CA VAL A 246 10.38 -23.05 2.91
C VAL A 246 10.37 -21.52 2.93
N LEU A 247 9.87 -20.92 4.01
CA LEU A 247 9.74 -19.46 4.13
C LEU A 247 11.09 -18.75 4.11
N ALA A 248 12.12 -19.33 4.72
CA ALA A 248 13.49 -18.80 4.71
C ALA A 248 14.10 -18.73 3.30
N ARG A 249 13.62 -19.54 2.35
CA ARG A 249 14.02 -19.51 0.94
C ARG A 249 13.12 -18.58 0.12
N VAL A 250 11.82 -18.62 0.37
CA VAL A 250 10.82 -17.90 -0.42
C VAL A 250 10.81 -16.41 -0.09
N ALA A 251 10.90 -16.02 1.19
CA ALA A 251 10.82 -14.61 1.60
C ALA A 251 11.89 -13.70 0.94
N PRO A 252 13.19 -14.10 0.87
CA PRO A 252 14.19 -13.30 0.15
C PRO A 252 13.91 -13.20 -1.36
N ALA A 253 13.39 -14.27 -1.98
CA ALA A 253 13.03 -14.26 -3.40
C ALA A 253 11.88 -13.30 -3.68
N LEU A 254 10.83 -13.32 -2.85
CA LEU A 254 9.71 -12.39 -2.94
C LEU A 254 10.15 -10.92 -2.71
N LEU A 255 11.03 -10.69 -1.75
CA LEU A 255 11.60 -9.35 -1.51
C LEU A 255 12.41 -8.86 -2.72
N PHE A 256 13.22 -9.75 -3.32
CA PHE A 256 13.97 -9.44 -4.53
C PHE A 256 13.05 -9.23 -5.74
N GLY A 257 11.97 -9.99 -5.84
CA GLY A 257 10.91 -9.81 -6.82
C GLY A 257 10.28 -8.42 -6.71
N GLY A 258 9.86 -8.02 -5.51
CA GLY A 258 9.33 -6.67 -5.24
C GLY A 258 10.33 -5.54 -5.52
N TRP A 259 11.61 -5.76 -5.19
CA TRP A 259 12.71 -4.85 -5.55
C TRP A 259 12.85 -4.68 -7.07
N THR A 260 12.89 -5.79 -7.81
CA THR A 260 12.99 -5.79 -9.28
C THR A 260 11.76 -5.12 -9.90
N SER A 261 10.56 -5.46 -9.45
CA SER A 261 9.30 -4.86 -9.89
C SER A 261 9.25 -3.34 -9.63
N SER A 262 9.92 -2.86 -8.59
CA SER A 262 9.99 -1.42 -8.30
C SER A 262 10.64 -0.59 -9.41
N PHE A 263 11.53 -1.19 -10.19
CA PHE A 263 12.22 -0.54 -11.32
C PHE A 263 11.68 -0.94 -12.69
N THR A 264 11.23 -2.18 -12.85
CA THR A 264 10.79 -2.69 -14.15
C THR A 264 9.30 -2.55 -14.38
N GLY A 265 8.52 -2.37 -13.31
CA GLY A 265 7.06 -2.40 -13.36
C GLY A 265 6.46 -3.76 -13.74
N VAL A 266 7.30 -4.77 -13.97
CA VAL A 266 6.87 -6.11 -14.37
C VAL A 266 6.28 -6.84 -13.16
N SER A 267 5.18 -7.56 -13.38
CA SER A 267 4.65 -8.47 -12.36
C SER A 267 5.67 -9.56 -12.05
N SER A 268 5.80 -9.86 -10.81
CA SER A 268 6.77 -10.82 -10.29
C SER A 268 6.56 -12.24 -10.80
N PHE A 269 5.32 -12.63 -11.08
CA PHE A 269 5.02 -13.92 -11.71
C PHE A 269 5.66 -14.11 -13.10
N THR A 270 6.07 -13.02 -13.74
CA THR A 270 6.68 -13.01 -15.08
C THR A 270 8.10 -12.45 -15.08
N ILE A 271 8.69 -12.14 -13.92
CA ILE A 271 10.04 -11.54 -13.83
C ILE A 271 11.08 -12.43 -14.50
N ASP A 272 11.02 -13.75 -14.29
CA ASP A 272 12.00 -14.68 -14.84
C ASP A 272 11.99 -14.73 -16.36
N GLU A 273 10.82 -14.54 -16.96
CA GLU A 273 10.63 -14.54 -18.40
C GLU A 273 10.81 -13.16 -19.03
N ALA A 274 10.36 -12.10 -18.33
CA ALA A 274 10.28 -10.76 -18.88
C ALA A 274 11.52 -9.90 -18.59
N VAL A 275 12.32 -10.22 -17.54
CA VAL A 275 13.48 -9.44 -17.15
C VAL A 275 14.78 -10.21 -17.42
N PRO A 276 15.62 -9.74 -18.36
CA PRO A 276 16.89 -10.41 -18.68
C PRO A 276 17.77 -10.64 -17.44
N LEU A 277 18.47 -11.78 -17.41
CA LEU A 277 19.34 -12.17 -16.29
C LEU A 277 20.37 -11.09 -15.94
N VAL A 278 20.95 -10.43 -16.94
CA VAL A 278 21.93 -9.33 -16.74
C VAL A 278 21.31 -8.16 -15.97
N VAL A 279 20.06 -7.83 -16.24
CA VAL A 279 19.32 -6.77 -15.53
C VAL A 279 19.03 -7.20 -14.09
N ARG A 280 18.61 -8.43 -13.88
CA ARG A 280 18.40 -8.99 -12.53
C ARG A 280 19.69 -9.01 -11.73
N ALA A 281 20.80 -9.40 -12.33
CA ALA A 281 22.11 -9.39 -11.70
C ALA A 281 22.55 -7.95 -11.33
N ALA A 282 22.35 -6.97 -12.19
CA ALA A 282 22.66 -5.57 -11.91
C ALA A 282 21.78 -5.02 -10.77
N LEU A 283 20.48 -5.35 -10.75
CA LEU A 283 19.57 -4.98 -9.65
C LEU A 283 19.95 -5.68 -8.33
N ALA A 284 20.42 -6.93 -8.37
CA ALA A 284 20.94 -7.62 -7.19
C ALA A 284 22.18 -6.92 -6.63
N VAL A 285 23.13 -6.53 -7.47
CA VAL A 285 24.31 -5.75 -7.07
C VAL A 285 23.89 -4.42 -6.44
N MET A 286 22.93 -3.72 -7.05
CA MET A 286 22.41 -2.46 -6.50
C MET A 286 21.70 -2.68 -5.15
N GLY A 287 20.93 -3.76 -5.00
CA GLY A 287 20.30 -4.14 -3.73
C GLY A 287 21.31 -4.47 -2.64
N ILE A 288 22.36 -5.23 -2.97
CA ILE A 288 23.49 -5.52 -2.06
C ILE A 288 24.19 -4.22 -1.64
N ALA A 289 24.43 -3.32 -2.57
CA ALA A 289 25.01 -2.01 -2.27
C ALA A 289 24.09 -1.19 -1.34
N ALA A 290 22.76 -1.23 -1.55
CA ALA A 290 21.80 -0.56 -0.67
C ALA A 290 21.84 -1.13 0.74
N LEU A 291 21.87 -2.45 0.90
CA LEU A 291 22.03 -3.12 2.19
C LEU A 291 23.36 -2.76 2.88
N ALA A 292 24.46 -2.80 2.15
CA ALA A 292 25.77 -2.41 2.67
C ALA A 292 25.75 -0.95 3.17
N GLY A 293 25.16 -0.05 2.41
CA GLY A 293 24.98 1.35 2.81
C GLY A 293 24.10 1.50 4.05
N ALA A 294 22.99 0.75 4.15
CA ALA A 294 22.14 0.75 5.33
C ALA A 294 22.90 0.26 6.58
N VAL A 295 23.70 -0.82 6.46
CA VAL A 295 24.54 -1.32 7.55
C VAL A 295 25.61 -0.29 7.96
N ILE A 296 26.26 0.38 7.00
CA ILE A 296 27.24 1.44 7.28
C ILE A 296 26.56 2.56 8.10
N ARG A 297 25.38 2.99 7.69
CA ARG A 297 24.60 4.02 8.37
C ARG A 297 24.15 3.57 9.77
N ALA A 298 23.63 2.34 9.90
CA ALA A 298 23.21 1.78 11.18
C ALA A 298 24.38 1.66 12.16
N ARG A 299 25.58 1.23 11.71
CA ARG A 299 26.80 1.19 12.54
C ARG A 299 27.23 2.57 13.03
N ALA A 300 26.97 3.62 12.25
CA ALA A 300 27.14 5.01 12.66
C ALA A 300 25.99 5.52 13.55
N ASN A 301 25.06 4.64 13.97
CA ASN A 301 23.85 4.94 14.73
C ASN A 301 22.94 5.97 14.04
N ALA A 302 22.92 6.01 12.72
CA ALA A 302 22.00 6.82 11.96
C ALA A 302 20.64 6.13 11.86
N LEU A 303 19.57 6.89 12.13
CA LEU A 303 18.20 6.35 12.22
C LEU A 303 17.70 5.77 10.89
N ASP A 304 18.05 6.40 9.77
CA ASP A 304 17.70 5.94 8.42
C ASP A 304 18.25 4.55 8.10
N GLY A 305 19.47 4.23 8.55
CA GLY A 305 20.05 2.90 8.41
C GLY A 305 19.27 1.85 9.22
N TRP A 306 18.95 2.14 10.47
CA TRP A 306 18.14 1.25 11.32
C TRP A 306 16.73 1.08 10.77
N TYR A 307 16.13 2.15 10.24
CA TYR A 307 14.78 2.09 9.68
C TYR A 307 14.72 1.19 8.45
N VAL A 308 15.67 1.29 7.53
CA VAL A 308 15.74 0.37 6.37
C VAL A 308 15.90 -1.07 6.85
N LEU A 309 16.84 -1.35 7.76
CA LEU A 309 17.04 -2.72 8.26
C LEU A 309 15.81 -3.28 8.98
N ALA A 310 15.16 -2.48 9.81
CA ALA A 310 13.93 -2.88 10.49
C ALA A 310 12.76 -3.12 9.52
N SER A 311 12.63 -2.28 8.49
CA SER A 311 11.61 -2.44 7.45
C SER A 311 11.83 -3.72 6.65
N LEU A 312 13.06 -4.00 6.22
CA LEU A 312 13.38 -5.22 5.48
C LEU A 312 13.21 -6.47 6.36
N ALA A 313 13.57 -6.41 7.64
CA ALA A 313 13.34 -7.50 8.58
C ALA A 313 11.83 -7.77 8.76
N LEU A 314 11.01 -6.72 8.87
CA LEU A 314 9.56 -6.84 8.94
C LEU A 314 8.98 -7.48 7.67
N LEU A 315 9.45 -7.06 6.49
CA LEU A 315 8.99 -7.62 5.22
C LEU A 315 9.40 -9.08 5.04
N LEU A 316 10.60 -9.45 5.47
CA LEU A 316 11.05 -10.85 5.47
C LEU A 316 10.25 -11.72 6.46
N ALA A 317 9.91 -11.18 7.62
CA ALA A 317 9.14 -11.89 8.64
C ALA A 317 7.68 -12.08 8.23
N TRP A 318 7.10 -11.08 7.58
CA TRP A 318 5.68 -11.05 7.18
C TRP A 318 5.49 -11.44 5.71
N VAL A 319 5.90 -12.55 5.28
CA VAL A 319 5.96 -13.02 3.90
C VAL A 319 4.71 -12.60 3.08
N PHE A 320 4.83 -11.50 2.35
CA PHE A 320 3.81 -11.02 1.42
C PHE A 320 4.10 -11.56 0.01
N ASP A 321 3.07 -11.56 -0.84
CA ASP A 321 3.28 -11.72 -2.28
C ASP A 321 4.14 -10.57 -2.85
N GLU A 322 4.71 -10.77 -4.02
CA GLU A 322 5.69 -9.86 -4.60
C GLU A 322 5.09 -8.50 -4.99
N GLU A 323 3.79 -8.43 -5.29
CA GLU A 323 3.11 -7.17 -5.58
C GLU A 323 3.01 -6.32 -4.33
N ASN A 324 2.58 -6.93 -3.24
CA ASN A 324 2.57 -6.28 -1.94
C ASN A 324 3.99 -5.94 -1.49
N MET A 325 5.02 -6.78 -1.76
CA MET A 325 6.41 -6.44 -1.49
C MET A 325 6.84 -5.16 -2.22
N ARG A 326 6.52 -4.98 -3.50
CA ARG A 326 6.79 -3.74 -4.25
C ARG A 326 6.14 -2.52 -3.58
N ARG A 327 4.86 -2.65 -3.22
CA ARG A 327 4.09 -1.60 -2.55
C ARG A 327 4.68 -1.25 -1.18
N LEU A 328 5.06 -2.27 -0.40
CA LEU A 328 5.61 -2.09 0.95
C LEU A 328 7.07 -1.60 0.94
N LEU A 329 7.81 -1.82 -0.14
CA LEU A 329 9.14 -1.23 -0.35
C LEU A 329 9.08 0.27 -0.71
N TYR A 330 7.96 0.76 -1.25
CA TYR A 330 7.83 2.15 -1.69
C TYR A 330 8.27 3.19 -0.64
N PRO A 331 7.91 3.11 0.65
CA PRO A 331 8.32 4.11 1.64
C PRO A 331 9.81 4.11 1.94
N VAL A 332 10.51 2.99 1.74
CA VAL A 332 11.94 2.87 1.99
C VAL A 332 12.79 2.92 0.71
N LEU A 333 12.15 2.91 -0.45
CA LEU A 333 12.84 2.93 -1.75
C LEU A 333 13.79 4.12 -1.92
N PRO A 334 13.43 5.38 -1.55
CA PRO A 334 14.37 6.50 -1.63
C PRO A 334 15.59 6.32 -0.72
N LEU A 335 15.41 5.68 0.43
CA LEU A 335 16.51 5.39 1.36
C LEU A 335 17.43 4.29 0.80
N LEU A 336 16.87 3.26 0.18
CA LEU A 336 17.65 2.21 -0.48
C LEU A 336 18.51 2.81 -1.61
N LEU A 337 17.96 3.72 -2.42
CA LEU A 337 18.70 4.46 -3.45
C LEU A 337 19.82 5.32 -2.85
N LEU A 338 19.53 6.06 -1.78
CA LEU A 338 20.52 6.84 -1.05
C LEU A 338 21.65 5.97 -0.51
N HIS A 339 21.30 4.85 0.12
CA HIS A 339 22.27 3.94 0.73
C HIS A 339 23.12 3.23 -0.32
N ALA A 340 22.56 2.85 -1.46
CA ALA A 340 23.33 2.32 -2.59
C ALA A 340 24.38 3.34 -3.06
N GLY A 341 23.99 4.61 -3.19
CA GLY A 341 24.91 5.71 -3.51
C GLY A 341 26.00 5.90 -2.47
N ILE A 342 25.67 5.85 -1.18
CA ILE A 342 26.65 5.96 -0.07
C ILE A 342 27.66 4.81 -0.12
N ALA A 343 27.19 3.57 -0.32
CA ALA A 343 28.06 2.40 -0.42
C ALA A 343 28.98 2.48 -1.63
N LEU A 344 28.45 2.86 -2.79
CA LEU A 344 29.23 3.01 -4.03
C LEU A 344 30.31 4.08 -3.90
N VAL A 345 29.96 5.28 -3.42
CA VAL A 345 30.91 6.36 -3.17
C VAL A 345 31.97 5.93 -2.14
N GLY A 346 31.55 5.22 -1.08
CA GLY A 346 32.45 4.67 -0.08
C GLY A 346 33.42 3.63 -0.64
N ALA A 347 32.95 2.76 -1.53
CA ALA A 347 33.80 1.77 -2.22
C ALA A 347 34.83 2.45 -3.15
N CYS A 348 34.40 3.41 -3.96
CA CYS A 348 35.31 4.19 -4.82
C CYS A 348 36.41 4.90 -4.01
N ARG A 349 36.05 5.49 -2.87
CA ARG A 349 37.04 6.15 -2.00
C ARG A 349 38.08 5.17 -1.44
N ARG A 350 37.62 3.99 -0.97
CA ARG A 350 38.51 2.93 -0.46
C ARG A 350 39.45 2.40 -1.54
N ALA A 351 38.98 2.36 -2.79
CA ALA A 351 39.81 1.97 -3.94
C ALA A 351 40.74 3.08 -4.46
N GLY A 352 40.78 4.26 -3.84
CA GLY A 352 41.58 5.41 -4.31
C GLY A 352 40.95 6.12 -5.53
N TRP A 353 39.70 5.84 -5.87
CA TRP A 353 39.01 6.38 -7.05
C TRP A 353 38.09 7.56 -6.70
N GLU A 354 38.52 8.43 -5.79
CA GLU A 354 37.68 9.53 -5.29
C GLU A 354 37.12 10.44 -6.40
N ARG A 355 38.00 10.78 -7.40
CA ARG A 355 37.61 11.59 -8.57
C ARG A 355 36.52 10.95 -9.42
N HIS A 356 36.42 9.61 -9.42
CA HIS A 356 35.43 8.86 -10.21
C HIS A 356 34.17 8.54 -9.41
N ALA A 357 34.15 8.78 -8.10
CA ALA A 357 32.99 8.42 -7.25
C ALA A 357 31.69 9.12 -7.69
N ARG A 358 31.77 10.37 -8.16
CA ARG A 358 30.61 11.10 -8.69
C ARG A 358 30.14 10.52 -10.02
N LEU A 359 31.06 10.16 -10.89
CA LEU A 359 30.77 9.53 -12.17
C LEU A 359 30.09 8.17 -11.96
N ALA A 360 30.62 7.34 -11.05
CA ALA A 360 30.04 6.06 -10.70
C ALA A 360 28.60 6.21 -10.16
N ALA A 361 28.35 7.19 -9.27
CA ALA A 361 27.02 7.48 -8.77
C ALA A 361 26.06 7.97 -9.88
N ALA A 362 26.55 8.81 -10.80
CA ALA A 362 25.79 9.28 -11.95
C ALA A 362 25.46 8.14 -12.93
N ILE A 363 26.40 7.23 -13.18
CA ILE A 363 26.18 6.03 -14.00
C ILE A 363 25.12 5.14 -13.35
N GLY A 364 25.20 4.88 -12.03
CA GLY A 364 24.20 4.10 -11.30
C GLY A 364 22.80 4.73 -11.36
N ALA A 365 22.71 6.05 -11.19
CA ALA A 365 21.44 6.78 -11.34
C ALA A 365 20.90 6.71 -12.78
N GLY A 366 21.77 6.92 -13.78
CA GLY A 366 21.42 6.81 -15.20
C GLY A 366 20.94 5.40 -15.57
N PHE A 367 21.59 4.36 -15.04
CA PHE A 367 21.17 2.98 -15.21
C PHE A 367 19.76 2.74 -14.62
N ALA A 368 19.52 3.17 -13.38
CA ALA A 368 18.20 3.02 -12.75
C ALA A 368 17.08 3.75 -13.53
N ILE A 369 17.39 4.96 -14.03
CA ILE A 369 16.45 5.73 -14.87
C ILE A 369 16.20 5.00 -16.21
N ALA A 370 17.25 4.58 -16.90
CA ALA A 370 17.15 3.89 -18.19
C ALA A 370 16.36 2.59 -18.07
N LEU A 371 16.53 1.87 -16.96
CA LEU A 371 15.79 0.66 -16.67
C LEU A 371 14.29 0.93 -16.41
N SER A 372 14.00 2.02 -15.71
CA SER A 372 12.62 2.37 -15.33
C SER A 372 11.84 3.09 -16.43
N ALA A 373 12.52 3.78 -17.33
CA ALA A 373 11.90 4.63 -18.35
C ALA A 373 10.89 3.90 -19.25
N PRO A 374 11.16 2.70 -19.77
CA PRO A 374 10.19 1.98 -20.61
C PRO A 374 8.88 1.70 -19.87
N ALA A 375 8.97 1.26 -18.62
CA ALA A 375 7.79 0.96 -17.81
C ALA A 375 7.00 2.22 -17.48
N VAL A 376 7.67 3.32 -17.10
CA VAL A 376 7.01 4.61 -16.83
C VAL A 376 6.34 5.18 -18.08
N LEU A 377 7.01 5.09 -19.25
CA LEU A 377 6.41 5.50 -20.52
C LEU A 377 5.21 4.62 -20.87
N GLY A 378 5.28 3.31 -20.63
CA GLY A 378 4.17 2.39 -20.78
C GLY A 378 2.99 2.73 -19.88
N ILE A 379 3.23 3.04 -18.60
CA ILE A 379 2.22 3.51 -17.66
C ILE A 379 1.59 4.82 -18.15
N ALA A 380 2.39 5.79 -18.58
CA ALA A 380 1.92 7.08 -19.06
C ALA A 380 1.10 6.97 -20.36
N SER A 381 1.51 6.09 -21.30
CA SER A 381 0.73 5.86 -22.53
C SER A 381 -0.62 5.22 -22.23
N LYS A 382 -0.64 4.20 -21.39
CA LYS A 382 -1.87 3.52 -20.98
C LYS A 382 -2.84 4.44 -20.22
N ALA A 383 -2.33 5.40 -19.45
CA ALA A 383 -3.18 6.36 -18.74
C ALA A 383 -4.03 7.22 -19.70
N ARG A 384 -3.61 7.40 -20.96
CA ARG A 384 -4.37 8.11 -21.99
C ARG A 384 -5.52 7.27 -22.57
N ASP A 385 -5.40 5.94 -22.51
CA ASP A 385 -6.32 5.01 -23.16
C ASP A 385 -7.42 4.48 -22.22
N THR A 386 -7.46 4.93 -20.97
CA THR A 386 -8.40 4.40 -19.96
C THR A 386 -9.84 4.88 -20.16
N GLY A 387 -10.06 6.08 -20.69
CA GLY A 387 -11.41 6.62 -20.90
C GLY A 387 -12.32 5.69 -21.71
N PRO A 388 -11.90 5.23 -22.89
CA PRO A 388 -12.71 4.33 -23.73
C PRO A 388 -13.02 2.97 -23.10
N LEU A 389 -12.14 2.47 -22.20
CA LEU A 389 -12.34 1.17 -21.55
C LEU A 389 -13.49 1.15 -20.56
N LEU A 390 -13.86 2.32 -20.05
CA LEU A 390 -14.86 2.50 -18.99
C LEU A 390 -16.18 3.03 -19.54
N GLU A 391 -16.23 3.31 -20.84
CA GLU A 391 -17.43 3.80 -21.50
C GLU A 391 -18.55 2.77 -21.40
N GLY A 392 -19.73 3.22 -20.99
CA GLY A 392 -20.91 2.35 -20.81
C GLY A 392 -20.98 1.62 -19.48
N HIS A 393 -19.98 1.72 -18.59
CA HIS A 393 -20.01 1.15 -17.25
C HIS A 393 -20.52 2.15 -16.22
N ALA A 394 -21.24 1.65 -15.18
CA ALA A 394 -21.79 2.48 -14.10
C ALA A 394 -20.71 3.11 -13.19
N VAL A 395 -19.49 2.61 -13.27
CA VAL A 395 -18.33 3.06 -12.49
C VAL A 395 -17.21 3.43 -13.45
N SER A 396 -16.64 4.61 -13.27
CA SER A 396 -15.64 5.17 -14.18
C SER A 396 -14.21 4.64 -14.00
N ALA A 397 -13.95 3.79 -13.02
CA ALA A 397 -12.65 3.15 -12.85
C ALA A 397 -12.76 1.70 -12.38
N ALA A 398 -11.95 0.86 -12.98
CA ALA A 398 -11.65 -0.49 -12.57
C ALA A 398 -10.31 -0.56 -11.84
N ASP A 399 -9.94 -1.75 -11.37
CA ASP A 399 -8.56 -1.98 -10.95
C ASP A 399 -7.61 -1.84 -12.13
N MET A 400 -6.91 -0.73 -12.15
CA MET A 400 -5.98 -0.42 -13.22
C MET A 400 -4.56 -0.91 -12.93
N THR A 401 -4.31 -1.54 -11.77
CA THR A 401 -2.96 -1.99 -11.40
C THR A 401 -2.44 -3.03 -12.39
N GLU A 402 -3.23 -4.07 -12.67
CA GLU A 402 -2.86 -5.08 -13.68
C GLU A 402 -2.82 -4.48 -15.09
N TYR A 403 -3.73 -3.58 -15.42
CA TYR A 403 -3.72 -2.86 -16.69
C TYR A 403 -2.39 -2.14 -16.92
N TYR A 404 -1.87 -1.42 -15.90
CA TYR A 404 -0.61 -0.69 -16.04
C TYR A 404 0.63 -1.59 -16.04
N ARG A 405 0.57 -2.74 -15.40
CA ARG A 405 1.71 -3.65 -15.21
C ARG A 405 1.92 -4.61 -16.37
N THR A 406 0.85 -5.04 -17.01
CA THR A 406 0.92 -6.07 -18.06
C THR A 406 1.36 -5.44 -19.38
N PRO A 407 2.41 -5.94 -20.04
CA PRO A 407 2.85 -5.43 -21.33
C PRO A 407 1.84 -5.72 -22.46
N ASN A 408 1.04 -6.78 -22.32
CA ASN A 408 0.01 -7.13 -23.30
C ASN A 408 -1.24 -6.26 -23.14
N ILE A 409 -1.42 -5.30 -24.07
CA ILE A 409 -2.55 -4.36 -24.04
C ILE A 409 -3.90 -5.06 -24.17
N GLY A 410 -4.00 -6.11 -24.99
CA GLY A 410 -5.25 -6.86 -25.16
C GLY A 410 -5.69 -7.54 -23.87
N TYR A 411 -4.78 -8.22 -23.18
CA TYR A 411 -5.04 -8.82 -21.88
C TYR A 411 -5.39 -7.76 -20.83
N SER A 412 -4.64 -6.66 -20.79
CA SER A 412 -4.90 -5.54 -19.87
C SER A 412 -6.30 -4.97 -20.03
N ARG A 413 -6.76 -4.78 -21.28
CA ARG A 413 -8.11 -4.30 -21.59
C ARG A 413 -9.18 -5.29 -21.12
N ALA A 414 -9.00 -6.57 -21.38
CA ALA A 414 -9.94 -7.61 -20.96
C ALA A 414 -10.10 -7.65 -19.42
N VAL A 415 -8.99 -7.54 -18.68
CA VAL A 415 -9.00 -7.46 -17.20
C VAL A 415 -9.75 -6.21 -16.72
N ALA A 416 -9.42 -5.04 -17.27
CA ALA A 416 -10.06 -3.78 -16.87
C ALA A 416 -11.56 -3.78 -17.16
N THR A 417 -11.98 -4.30 -18.32
CA THR A 417 -13.40 -4.40 -18.68
C THR A 417 -14.15 -5.34 -17.74
N ARG A 418 -13.56 -6.47 -17.38
CA ARG A 418 -14.15 -7.41 -16.41
C ARG A 418 -14.29 -6.77 -15.03
N ASP A 419 -13.25 -6.12 -14.54
CA ASP A 419 -13.29 -5.48 -13.22
C ASP A 419 -14.31 -4.33 -13.20
N ALA A 420 -14.45 -3.57 -14.27
CA ALA A 420 -15.50 -2.57 -14.42
C ALA A 420 -16.91 -3.20 -14.39
N ALA A 421 -17.10 -4.38 -15.00
CA ALA A 421 -18.37 -5.10 -14.93
C ALA A 421 -18.70 -5.53 -13.49
N VAL A 422 -17.72 -6.03 -12.74
CA VAL A 422 -17.90 -6.39 -11.32
C VAL A 422 -18.25 -5.15 -10.47
N LEU A 423 -17.57 -4.01 -10.68
CA LEU A 423 -17.89 -2.75 -10.00
C LEU A 423 -19.32 -2.28 -10.34
N THR A 424 -19.73 -2.43 -11.59
CA THR A 424 -21.11 -2.17 -12.02
C THR A 424 -22.09 -3.04 -11.26
N GLY A 425 -21.79 -4.33 -11.06
CA GLY A 425 -22.60 -5.24 -10.25
C GLY A 425 -22.79 -4.72 -8.82
N PHE A 426 -21.73 -4.26 -8.18
CA PHE A 426 -21.84 -3.62 -6.86
C PHE A 426 -22.69 -2.36 -6.88
N ALA A 427 -22.52 -1.48 -7.87
CA ALA A 427 -23.30 -0.26 -7.99
C ALA A 427 -24.81 -0.54 -8.22
N MET A 428 -25.15 -1.64 -8.88
CA MET A 428 -26.53 -2.06 -9.09
C MET A 428 -27.23 -2.52 -7.83
N LEU A 429 -26.51 -2.91 -6.76
CA LEU A 429 -27.12 -3.39 -5.51
C LEU A 429 -28.14 -2.39 -4.96
N SER A 430 -27.89 -1.09 -5.06
CA SER A 430 -28.83 -0.06 -4.60
C SER A 430 -30.18 -0.08 -5.32
N ARG A 431 -30.25 -0.65 -6.53
CA ARG A 431 -31.45 -0.74 -7.36
C ARG A 431 -32.13 -2.08 -7.27
N VAL A 432 -31.36 -3.16 -7.03
CA VAL A 432 -31.90 -4.54 -7.09
C VAL A 432 -32.13 -5.16 -5.71
N THR A 433 -31.82 -4.43 -4.62
CA THR A 433 -32.02 -4.89 -3.25
C THR A 433 -32.74 -3.82 -2.42
N PRO A 434 -33.49 -4.22 -1.35
CA PRO A 434 -34.06 -3.27 -0.39
C PRO A 434 -32.99 -2.36 0.27
N PRO A 435 -33.38 -1.14 0.72
CA PRO A 435 -32.44 -0.21 1.35
C PRO A 435 -31.74 -0.74 2.61
N ASP A 436 -32.40 -1.59 3.37
CA ASP A 436 -31.93 -2.22 4.61
C ASP A 436 -31.24 -3.57 4.38
N ALA A 437 -31.06 -3.98 3.11
CA ALA A 437 -30.45 -5.25 2.77
C ALA A 437 -29.04 -5.38 3.34
N LYS A 438 -28.78 -6.54 3.94
CA LYS A 438 -27.45 -6.98 4.34
C LYS A 438 -26.92 -7.95 3.28
N VAL A 439 -25.78 -7.61 2.67
CA VAL A 439 -25.18 -8.38 1.57
C VAL A 439 -23.85 -8.96 2.04
N MET A 440 -23.75 -10.28 2.05
CA MET A 440 -22.51 -10.99 2.36
C MET A 440 -21.63 -11.07 1.11
N CYS A 441 -20.38 -10.66 1.20
CA CYS A 441 -19.44 -10.61 0.08
C CYS A 441 -17.99 -10.71 0.54
N VAL A 442 -17.12 -11.22 -0.32
CA VAL A 442 -15.67 -11.27 -0.11
C VAL A 442 -15.02 -9.88 0.01
N ARG A 443 -15.75 -8.85 -0.44
CA ARG A 443 -15.32 -7.45 -0.40
C ARG A 443 -16.48 -6.57 0.07
N PRO A 444 -16.81 -6.65 1.36
CA PRO A 444 -17.95 -5.93 1.92
C PRO A 444 -17.84 -4.41 1.78
N GLU A 445 -16.60 -3.87 1.67
CA GLU A 445 -16.35 -2.47 1.43
C GLU A 445 -16.95 -1.95 0.12
N TYR A 446 -16.98 -2.76 -0.93
CA TYR A 446 -17.61 -2.36 -2.21
C TYR A 446 -19.14 -2.39 -2.13
N VAL A 447 -19.69 -3.31 -1.33
CA VAL A 447 -21.12 -3.30 -1.02
C VAL A 447 -21.51 -1.98 -0.37
N ALA A 448 -20.74 -1.53 0.62
CA ALA A 448 -20.98 -0.27 1.32
C ALA A 448 -20.73 0.94 0.42
N LEU A 449 -19.59 0.96 -0.29
CA LEU A 449 -19.13 2.12 -1.04
C LEU A 449 -19.95 2.38 -2.31
N LEU A 450 -20.22 1.34 -3.09
CA LEU A 450 -20.87 1.43 -4.40
C LEU A 450 -22.33 1.05 -4.33
N GLY A 451 -22.66 0.03 -3.53
CA GLY A 451 -24.00 -0.52 -3.41
C GLY A 451 -24.89 0.22 -2.41
N ALA A 452 -24.34 1.08 -1.57
CA ALA A 452 -25.06 1.75 -0.48
C ALA A 452 -25.89 0.76 0.36
N ARG A 453 -25.32 -0.42 0.66
CA ARG A 453 -25.92 -1.48 1.47
C ARG A 453 -24.95 -1.91 2.57
N ALA A 454 -25.48 -2.55 3.62
CA ALA A 454 -24.66 -3.11 4.68
C ALA A 454 -23.87 -4.30 4.14
N GLY A 455 -22.54 -4.17 4.08
CA GLY A 455 -21.62 -5.23 3.67
C GLY A 455 -21.26 -6.14 4.85
N LEU A 456 -21.31 -7.44 4.63
CA LEU A 456 -20.88 -8.47 5.59
C LEU A 456 -19.75 -9.29 4.96
N GLU A 457 -18.75 -9.65 5.75
CA GLU A 457 -17.63 -10.43 5.27
C GLU A 457 -18.03 -11.87 4.97
N LEU A 458 -17.60 -12.35 3.80
CA LEU A 458 -17.68 -13.75 3.41
C LEU A 458 -16.30 -14.38 3.63
N ASP A 459 -16.20 -15.31 4.58
CA ASP A 459 -14.98 -16.08 4.80
C ASP A 459 -14.84 -17.18 3.73
N TYR A 460 -13.64 -17.36 3.22
CA TYR A 460 -13.33 -18.26 2.11
C TYR A 460 -13.12 -19.71 2.50
N ALA A 461 -12.86 -19.97 3.77
CA ALA A 461 -12.62 -21.31 4.28
C ALA A 461 -13.91 -22.07 4.63
N TRP A 462 -15.08 -21.53 4.32
CA TRP A 462 -16.33 -22.12 4.73
C TRP A 462 -16.74 -23.30 3.85
N ASP A 463 -17.17 -24.34 4.50
CA ASP A 463 -18.02 -25.36 3.90
C ASP A 463 -19.48 -24.82 3.79
N GLY A 464 -20.35 -25.54 3.08
CA GLY A 464 -21.73 -25.08 2.87
C GLY A 464 -22.52 -24.89 4.17
N ARG A 465 -22.18 -25.61 5.24
CA ARG A 465 -22.86 -25.51 6.53
C ARG A 465 -22.37 -24.31 7.34
N ALA A 466 -21.05 -24.12 7.40
CA ALA A 466 -20.47 -22.96 8.04
C ALA A 466 -20.96 -21.66 7.36
N LEU A 467 -21.07 -21.66 6.03
CA LEU A 467 -21.68 -20.55 5.28
C LEU A 467 -23.14 -20.34 5.68
N ALA A 468 -23.96 -21.39 5.75
CA ALA A 468 -25.37 -21.28 6.16
C ALA A 468 -25.50 -20.73 7.59
N ASP A 469 -24.68 -21.20 8.53
CA ASP A 469 -24.65 -20.71 9.91
C ASP A 469 -24.25 -19.23 10.00
N ALA A 470 -23.28 -18.79 9.19
CA ALA A 470 -22.87 -17.39 9.12
C ALA A 470 -23.96 -16.50 8.49
N VAL A 471 -24.61 -16.94 7.44
CA VAL A 471 -25.77 -16.24 6.82
C VAL A 471 -26.90 -16.11 7.83
N ARG A 472 -27.22 -17.18 8.57
CA ARG A 472 -28.24 -17.19 9.59
C ARG A 472 -27.93 -16.24 10.74
N SER A 473 -26.73 -16.36 11.33
CA SER A 473 -26.33 -15.57 12.50
C SER A 473 -26.17 -14.07 12.20
N SER A 474 -25.69 -13.72 11.01
CA SER A 474 -25.53 -12.33 10.58
C SER A 474 -26.83 -11.66 10.12
N GLY A 475 -27.83 -12.47 9.78
CA GLY A 475 -29.06 -11.98 9.19
C GLY A 475 -28.90 -11.50 7.75
N ALA A 476 -27.86 -11.94 7.01
CA ALA A 476 -27.70 -11.63 5.60
C ALA A 476 -28.93 -12.06 4.77
N GLY A 477 -29.47 -11.15 3.97
CA GLY A 477 -30.56 -11.43 3.04
C GLY A 477 -30.03 -11.78 1.65
N PHE A 478 -28.78 -11.44 1.35
CA PHE A 478 -28.16 -11.62 0.05
C PHE A 478 -26.71 -12.07 0.19
N ILE A 479 -26.23 -12.80 -0.84
CA ILE A 479 -24.82 -13.15 -1.03
C ILE A 479 -24.40 -12.65 -2.40
N ALA A 480 -23.34 -11.83 -2.48
CA ALA A 480 -22.74 -11.42 -3.75
C ALA A 480 -21.48 -12.24 -4.02
N ALA A 481 -21.55 -13.08 -5.05
CA ALA A 481 -20.41 -13.82 -5.58
C ALA A 481 -19.84 -13.09 -6.80
N THR A 482 -18.52 -12.92 -6.85
CA THR A 482 -17.86 -12.11 -7.88
C THR A 482 -16.63 -12.80 -8.46
N ALA A 483 -16.33 -12.53 -9.72
CA ALA A 483 -15.13 -13.01 -10.42
C ALA A 483 -14.00 -11.97 -10.37
N LEU A 484 -13.69 -11.45 -9.18
CA LEU A 484 -12.60 -10.48 -9.00
C LEU A 484 -11.24 -11.04 -9.42
N SER A 485 -10.43 -10.20 -10.07
CA SER A 485 -9.21 -10.64 -10.76
C SER A 485 -7.93 -10.57 -9.94
N LYS A 486 -8.00 -10.26 -8.66
CA LYS A 486 -6.79 -9.96 -7.88
C LYS A 486 -6.01 -11.17 -7.42
N SER A 487 -4.68 -10.98 -7.32
CA SER A 487 -3.73 -12.04 -6.98
C SER A 487 -3.90 -12.58 -5.56
N ASP A 488 -4.23 -11.75 -4.59
CA ASP A 488 -4.59 -12.14 -3.24
C ASP A 488 -5.99 -12.79 -3.17
N LEU A 489 -6.85 -12.46 -4.13
CA LEU A 489 -8.15 -13.08 -4.36
C LEU A 489 -8.14 -14.16 -5.46
N GLN A 490 -7.05 -14.35 -6.20
CA GLN A 490 -6.97 -15.41 -7.21
C GLN A 490 -7.08 -16.82 -6.60
N ARG A 491 -6.52 -17.04 -5.43
CA ARG A 491 -6.77 -18.25 -4.65
C ARG A 491 -8.24 -18.38 -4.28
N GLN A 492 -8.89 -17.28 -4.04
CA GLN A 492 -10.25 -17.13 -3.52
C GLN A 492 -11.27 -16.94 -4.65
N ARG A 493 -10.81 -16.67 -5.89
CA ARG A 493 -11.69 -16.53 -7.05
C ARG A 493 -12.52 -17.78 -7.31
N GLY A 494 -11.89 -18.93 -7.24
CA GLY A 494 -12.60 -20.20 -7.24
C GLY A 494 -13.60 -20.31 -6.08
N ASP A 495 -13.17 -19.86 -4.92
CA ASP A 495 -13.95 -19.96 -3.67
C ASP A 495 -15.10 -18.95 -3.62
N ALA A 496 -14.91 -17.71 -4.12
CA ALA A 496 -15.97 -16.72 -4.19
C ALA A 496 -17.12 -17.17 -5.09
N MET A 497 -16.84 -17.76 -6.24
CA MET A 497 -17.84 -18.37 -7.10
C MET A 497 -18.31 -19.73 -6.56
N ALA A 498 -17.49 -20.42 -5.77
CA ALA A 498 -17.90 -21.63 -5.06
C ALA A 498 -18.95 -21.34 -3.99
N ALA A 499 -18.91 -20.18 -3.33
CA ALA A 499 -19.93 -19.75 -2.39
C ALA A 499 -21.34 -19.78 -3.03
N ALA A 500 -21.45 -19.40 -4.30
CA ALA A 500 -22.72 -19.50 -5.04
C ALA A 500 -23.19 -20.97 -5.19
N ARG A 501 -22.27 -21.91 -5.38
CA ARG A 501 -22.60 -23.34 -5.42
C ARG A 501 -22.94 -23.89 -4.04
N LEU A 502 -22.17 -23.53 -3.02
CA LEU A 502 -22.40 -23.96 -1.64
C LEU A 502 -23.72 -23.45 -1.07
N ALA A 503 -24.13 -22.26 -1.47
CA ALA A 503 -25.38 -21.65 -1.04
C ALA A 503 -26.62 -22.09 -1.89
N SER A 504 -26.43 -22.84 -2.96
CA SER A 504 -27.50 -23.18 -3.93
C SER A 504 -28.70 -23.88 -3.33
N ALA A 505 -28.53 -24.58 -2.21
CA ALA A 505 -29.63 -25.28 -1.52
C ALA A 505 -30.64 -24.34 -0.81
N TYR A 506 -30.25 -23.11 -0.52
CA TYR A 506 -31.03 -22.13 0.22
C TYR A 506 -31.03 -20.72 -0.37
N THR A 507 -30.59 -20.59 -1.64
CA THR A 507 -30.58 -19.31 -2.34
C THR A 507 -31.16 -19.43 -3.74
N ARG A 508 -31.62 -18.30 -4.28
CA ARG A 508 -32.00 -18.15 -5.69
C ARG A 508 -31.20 -17.03 -6.32
N ARG A 509 -30.87 -17.16 -7.60
CA ARG A 509 -30.24 -16.07 -8.37
C ARG A 509 -31.26 -14.95 -8.56
N SER A 510 -30.95 -13.75 -8.06
CA SER A 510 -31.82 -12.59 -8.20
C SER A 510 -31.31 -11.59 -9.24
N PHE A 511 -29.95 -11.52 -9.44
CA PHE A 511 -29.33 -10.66 -10.44
C PHE A 511 -28.01 -11.27 -10.88
N VAL A 512 -27.71 -11.20 -12.18
CA VAL A 512 -26.47 -11.73 -12.78
C VAL A 512 -25.93 -10.75 -13.80
N LEU A 513 -24.65 -10.51 -13.75
CA LEU A 513 -23.88 -9.90 -14.85
C LEU A 513 -22.93 -10.96 -15.40
N ALA A 514 -23.05 -11.22 -16.70
CA ALA A 514 -22.16 -12.11 -17.42
C ALA A 514 -21.33 -11.31 -18.44
N ASN A 515 -20.15 -11.83 -18.79
CA ASN A 515 -19.37 -11.29 -19.87
C ASN A 515 -19.91 -11.69 -21.26
N ALA A 516 -19.29 -11.20 -22.31
CA ALA A 516 -19.70 -11.49 -23.69
C ALA A 516 -19.60 -12.98 -24.08
N GLN A 517 -18.85 -13.79 -23.31
CA GLN A 517 -18.73 -15.23 -23.49
C GLN A 517 -19.72 -16.02 -22.65
N GLY A 518 -20.60 -15.34 -21.89
CA GLY A 518 -21.62 -15.96 -21.04
C GLY A 518 -21.11 -16.46 -19.69
N PHE A 519 -19.88 -16.11 -19.28
CA PHE A 519 -19.39 -16.42 -17.93
C PHE A 519 -19.88 -15.39 -16.91
N ASP A 520 -20.38 -15.88 -15.77
CA ASP A 520 -20.83 -15.04 -14.68
C ASP A 520 -19.64 -14.23 -14.09
N GLU A 521 -19.73 -12.91 -14.10
CA GLU A 521 -18.74 -12.00 -13.49
C GLU A 521 -19.23 -11.48 -12.12
N PHE A 522 -20.54 -11.34 -11.95
CA PHE A 522 -21.18 -10.95 -10.70
C PHE A 522 -22.52 -11.67 -10.57
N VAL A 523 -22.74 -12.35 -9.45
CA VAL A 523 -24.00 -13.06 -9.15
C VAL A 523 -24.51 -12.61 -7.79
N LEU A 524 -25.72 -12.07 -7.76
CA LEU A 524 -26.42 -11.79 -6.52
C LEU A 524 -27.41 -12.93 -6.23
N LEU A 525 -27.28 -13.53 -5.07
CA LEU A 525 -28.11 -14.60 -4.56
C LEU A 525 -28.99 -14.04 -3.45
N GLU A 526 -30.29 -14.24 -3.56
CA GLU A 526 -31.24 -13.94 -2.51
C GLU A 526 -31.43 -15.17 -1.62
N VAL A 527 -31.41 -14.98 -0.31
CA VAL A 527 -31.54 -16.06 0.69
C VAL A 527 -33.00 -16.39 0.92
N ASP A 528 -33.34 -17.64 0.70
CA ASP A 528 -34.60 -18.21 1.14
C ASP A 528 -34.49 -18.65 2.60
N ARG A 529 -35.17 -17.95 3.50
CA ARG A 529 -35.06 -18.17 4.94
C ARG A 529 -35.59 -19.55 5.37
N GLU A 530 -36.65 -20.02 4.77
CA GLU A 530 -37.21 -21.33 5.10
C GLU A 530 -36.29 -22.46 4.63
N ALA A 531 -35.75 -22.35 3.43
CA ALA A 531 -34.76 -23.29 2.92
C ALA A 531 -33.48 -23.28 3.76
N LEU A 532 -33.00 -22.09 4.18
CA LEU A 532 -31.84 -21.95 5.05
C LEU A 532 -32.04 -22.66 6.39
N GLU A 533 -33.18 -22.48 7.06
CA GLU A 533 -33.46 -23.14 8.34
C GLU A 533 -33.55 -24.67 8.19
N ARG A 534 -34.17 -25.15 7.11
CA ARG A 534 -34.17 -26.58 6.79
C ARG A 534 -32.76 -27.14 6.56
N PHE A 535 -31.94 -26.42 5.80
CA PHE A 535 -30.56 -26.82 5.49
C PHE A 535 -29.68 -26.83 6.74
N ALA A 536 -29.72 -25.76 7.55
CA ALA A 536 -28.96 -25.64 8.78
C ALA A 536 -29.41 -26.62 9.89
N GLY A 537 -30.69 -26.94 9.95
CA GLY A 537 -31.27 -27.87 10.92
C GLY A 537 -31.17 -29.36 10.55
N ALA A 538 -30.75 -29.69 9.33
CA ALA A 538 -30.59 -31.08 8.91
C ALA A 538 -29.50 -31.78 9.73
N PRO A 539 -29.70 -33.03 10.18
CA PRO A 539 -28.67 -33.79 10.89
C PRO A 539 -27.43 -33.99 10.01
N ARG A 540 -26.24 -34.05 10.66
CA ARG A 540 -24.95 -34.27 9.98
C ARG A 540 -24.88 -35.65 9.35
#